data_6c9d68b1c82130d5422967196f4f0aec
#
_entry.id   6c9d68b1c82130d5422967196f4f0aec
#
_cell.length_a   1.000
_cell.length_b   1.000
_cell.length_c   1.000
_cell.angle_alpha   90.00
_cell.angle_beta   90.00
_cell.angle_gamma   90.00
#
_symmetry.space_group_name_H-M   'P 1'
#
loop_
_entity.id
_entity.type
_entity.pdbx_description
1 polymer ?
#
loop_
_entity_poly.entity_id
_entity_poly.type
_entity_poly.pdbx_seq_one_letter_code
_entity_poly.pdbx_strand_id
1 'polypeptide(L)'
;MTHPTTPAKPITAAQLTQAGLLRIGTGCRLHPTTVFMPADLQGTQRPIVLGEQVTVGAYTVLHGGLTIGAHAHVGHHTILGEPEYGYAVRESYPGSGADTIIGEGVIIRAGAIVYAGTTIGDDTTIGHHTLLRTGVCVGAGSQLAANLTVERGTRIGSGVRCSPGSHLTADTVVGDHAFLGAGVRTINDKQLIWRDPDQEMPLSPPIFQAGCKVGTGAIVLSGVTVNSGALVGAGSVVTRDVADNTIVYGVPAAVHGRVTR
;
A
#
# COMPACT_ATOMS: atom_id res chain seq x y z
N MET A 1 27.44 20.68 5.68
CA MET A 1 27.34 19.39 6.37
C MET A 1 27.80 18.33 5.38
N THR A 2 28.87 17.66 5.70
CA THR A 2 29.53 16.66 4.85
C THR A 2 28.67 15.42 4.78
N HIS A 3 28.26 15.02 3.58
CA HIS A 3 27.75 13.67 3.33
C HIS A 3 28.80 12.66 3.79
N PRO A 4 28.44 11.60 4.49
CA PRO A 4 29.38 10.52 4.75
C PRO A 4 29.79 9.92 3.41
N THR A 5 31.04 10.12 3.05
CA THR A 5 31.63 9.76 1.73
C THR A 5 32.10 8.32 1.65
N THR A 6 31.79 7.49 2.62
CA THR A 6 32.15 6.06 2.59
C THR A 6 30.88 5.25 2.77
N PRO A 7 30.46 4.44 1.79
CA PRO A 7 29.39 3.48 2.02
C PRO A 7 29.84 2.56 3.16
N ALA A 8 29.09 2.56 4.25
CA ALA A 8 29.33 1.62 5.34
C ALA A 8 29.38 0.22 4.75
N LYS A 9 30.38 -0.59 5.17
CA LYS A 9 30.44 -2.01 4.75
C LYS A 9 29.08 -2.65 5.03
N PRO A 10 28.52 -3.40 4.08
CA PRO A 10 27.24 -4.06 4.31
C PRO A 10 27.37 -4.95 5.54
N ILE A 11 26.51 -4.70 6.53
CA ILE A 11 26.45 -5.48 7.77
C ILE A 11 25.88 -6.85 7.40
N THR A 12 26.54 -7.93 7.80
CA THR A 12 26.08 -9.28 7.50
C THR A 12 24.87 -9.67 8.37
N ALA A 13 24.05 -10.60 7.89
CA ALA A 13 22.93 -11.14 8.67
C ALA A 13 23.39 -11.68 10.05
N ALA A 14 24.56 -12.34 10.10
CA ALA A 14 25.13 -12.85 11.34
C ALA A 14 25.46 -11.73 12.35
N GLN A 15 26.05 -10.63 11.89
CA GLN A 15 26.35 -9.47 12.74
C GLN A 15 25.06 -8.81 13.25
N LEU A 16 24.03 -8.70 12.42
CA LEU A 16 22.74 -8.16 12.84
C LEU A 16 22.03 -9.06 13.86
N THR A 17 22.10 -10.38 13.67
CA THR A 17 21.53 -11.34 14.63
C THR A 17 22.25 -11.23 15.98
N GLN A 18 23.57 -11.15 15.97
CA GLN A 18 24.36 -10.97 17.21
C GLN A 18 24.03 -9.64 17.91
N ALA A 19 23.76 -8.59 17.15
CA ALA A 19 23.35 -7.28 17.68
C ALA A 19 21.87 -7.23 18.12
N GLY A 20 21.09 -8.30 17.93
CA GLY A 20 19.64 -8.33 18.23
C GLY A 20 18.78 -7.54 17.24
N LEU A 21 19.38 -7.09 16.13
CA LEU A 21 18.71 -6.30 15.08
C LEU A 21 18.09 -7.16 13.98
N LEU A 22 18.34 -8.46 13.97
CA LEU A 22 17.71 -9.41 13.05
C LEU A 22 17.29 -10.65 13.82
N ARG A 23 16.00 -10.98 13.76
CA ARG A 23 15.41 -12.20 14.32
C ARG A 23 14.80 -13.00 13.19
N ILE A 24 15.20 -14.26 13.03
CA ILE A 24 14.73 -15.14 11.95
C ILE A 24 14.12 -16.38 12.58
N GLY A 25 12.84 -16.62 12.29
CA GLY A 25 12.13 -17.83 12.71
C GLY A 25 12.67 -19.10 12.02
N THR A 26 12.24 -20.24 12.53
CA THR A 26 12.68 -21.55 12.00
C THR A 26 12.18 -21.78 10.59
N GLY A 27 12.97 -22.48 9.78
CA GLY A 27 12.58 -22.88 8.42
C GLY A 27 12.57 -21.76 7.37
N CYS A 28 13.04 -20.55 7.71
CA CYS A 28 13.14 -19.45 6.75
C CYS A 28 14.15 -19.75 5.63
N ARG A 29 13.81 -19.27 4.42
CA ARG A 29 14.67 -19.36 3.22
C ARG A 29 14.92 -17.97 2.68
N LEU A 30 16.12 -17.44 2.92
CA LEU A 30 16.52 -16.12 2.46
C LEU A 30 17.54 -16.27 1.32
N HIS A 31 17.32 -15.55 0.21
CA HIS A 31 18.32 -15.51 -0.84
C HIS A 31 19.59 -14.81 -0.34
N PRO A 32 20.81 -15.28 -0.70
CA PRO A 32 22.06 -14.68 -0.22
C PRO A 32 22.26 -13.20 -0.55
N THR A 33 21.55 -12.68 -1.55
CA THR A 33 21.58 -11.27 -1.95
C THR A 33 20.53 -10.39 -1.23
N THR A 34 19.86 -10.92 -0.20
CA THR A 34 18.96 -10.11 0.62
C THR A 34 19.75 -9.06 1.38
N VAL A 35 19.29 -7.82 1.34
CA VAL A 35 19.92 -6.67 2.00
C VAL A 35 19.11 -6.27 3.23
N PHE A 36 19.79 -6.08 4.36
CA PHE A 36 19.17 -5.62 5.59
C PHE A 36 19.63 -4.18 5.90
N MET A 37 18.68 -3.29 6.12
CA MET A 37 18.92 -1.88 6.43
C MET A 37 18.23 -1.51 7.74
N PRO A 38 18.82 -1.82 8.90
CA PRO A 38 18.16 -1.66 10.19
C PRO A 38 18.03 -0.20 10.65
N ALA A 39 18.76 0.74 10.05
CA ALA A 39 18.72 2.15 10.42
C ALA A 39 17.56 2.88 9.72
N ASP A 40 16.82 3.69 10.48
CA ASP A 40 15.86 4.66 9.93
C ASP A 40 16.57 5.93 9.40
N LEU A 41 15.78 6.94 8.97
CA LEU A 41 16.31 8.20 8.43
C LEU A 41 17.13 9.03 9.44
N GLN A 42 16.92 8.82 10.73
CA GLN A 42 17.63 9.45 11.82
C GLN A 42 18.85 8.66 12.25
N GLY A 43 19.07 7.48 11.65
CA GLY A 43 20.15 6.55 12.03
C GLY A 43 19.81 5.68 13.23
N THR A 44 18.57 5.70 13.72
CA THR A 44 18.13 4.84 14.82
C THR A 44 18.01 3.40 14.34
N GLN A 45 18.67 2.49 15.04
CA GLN A 45 18.64 1.07 14.72
C GLN A 45 17.34 0.44 15.20
N ARG A 46 16.64 -0.27 14.31
CA ARG A 46 15.37 -0.92 14.61
C ARG A 46 15.42 -2.38 14.17
N PRO A 47 14.90 -3.32 14.96
CA PRO A 47 14.96 -4.73 14.61
C PRO A 47 14.12 -5.06 13.36
N ILE A 48 14.59 -6.08 12.64
CA ILE A 48 13.85 -6.77 11.57
C ILE A 48 13.49 -8.15 12.09
N VAL A 49 12.21 -8.51 12.02
CA VAL A 49 11.69 -9.76 12.59
C VAL A 49 11.02 -10.57 11.48
N LEU A 50 11.46 -11.78 11.27
CA LEU A 50 10.87 -12.74 10.34
C LEU A 50 10.29 -13.91 11.16
N GLY A 51 9.00 -14.19 10.96
CA GLY A 51 8.32 -15.36 11.51
C GLY A 51 8.85 -16.68 10.94
N GLU A 52 8.21 -17.77 11.27
CA GLU A 52 8.61 -19.10 10.80
C GLU A 52 8.32 -19.27 9.30
N GLN A 53 9.16 -20.07 8.63
CA GLN A 53 8.96 -20.49 7.23
C GLN A 53 8.81 -19.34 6.21
N VAL A 54 9.29 -18.14 6.53
CA VAL A 54 9.32 -17.01 5.61
C VAL A 54 10.29 -17.28 4.47
N THR A 55 9.87 -16.98 3.23
CA THR A 55 10.73 -17.05 2.04
C THR A 55 10.98 -15.65 1.49
N VAL A 56 12.25 -15.29 1.26
CA VAL A 56 12.66 -14.00 0.69
C VAL A 56 13.48 -14.20 -0.57
N GLY A 57 13.04 -13.59 -1.65
CA GLY A 57 13.66 -13.66 -2.98
C GLY A 57 14.93 -12.81 -3.12
N ALA A 58 15.59 -12.95 -4.26
CA ALA A 58 16.84 -12.27 -4.56
C ALA A 58 16.69 -10.74 -4.63
N TYR A 59 17.75 -10.03 -4.20
CA TYR A 59 17.85 -8.56 -4.27
C TYR A 59 16.73 -7.81 -3.55
N THR A 60 16.16 -8.44 -2.54
CA THR A 60 15.14 -7.83 -1.68
C THR A 60 15.80 -7.01 -0.58
N VAL A 61 15.24 -5.83 -0.28
CA VAL A 61 15.72 -4.94 0.77
C VAL A 61 14.70 -4.93 1.91
N LEU A 62 15.17 -5.20 3.13
CA LEU A 62 14.36 -5.22 4.35
C LEU A 62 14.86 -4.11 5.29
N HIS A 63 13.98 -3.19 5.63
CA HIS A 63 14.32 -2.06 6.50
C HIS A 63 13.98 -2.31 7.98
N GLY A 64 14.58 -1.53 8.87
CA GLY A 64 14.34 -1.59 10.31
C GLY A 64 12.91 -1.27 10.72
N GLY A 65 12.41 -1.92 11.77
CA GLY A 65 11.02 -1.84 12.21
C GLY A 65 10.06 -2.74 11.43
N LEU A 66 10.59 -3.62 10.56
CA LEU A 66 9.79 -4.57 9.79
C LEU A 66 9.54 -5.85 10.59
N THR A 67 8.29 -6.26 10.66
CA THR A 67 7.86 -7.59 11.14
C THR A 67 7.11 -8.31 10.02
N ILE A 68 7.53 -9.52 9.70
CA ILE A 68 6.87 -10.41 8.73
C ILE A 68 6.35 -11.64 9.46
N GLY A 69 5.05 -11.92 9.34
CA GLY A 69 4.39 -13.09 9.90
C GLY A 69 4.86 -14.41 9.29
N ALA A 70 4.51 -15.51 9.93
CA ALA A 70 4.88 -16.85 9.47
C ALA A 70 4.35 -17.16 8.07
N HIS A 71 5.01 -18.08 7.36
CA HIS A 71 4.61 -18.58 6.03
C HIS A 71 4.53 -17.52 4.93
N ALA A 72 4.97 -16.29 5.17
CA ALA A 72 4.94 -15.24 4.16
C ALA A 72 5.95 -15.51 3.03
N HIS A 73 5.58 -15.09 1.82
CA HIS A 73 6.45 -15.18 0.64
C HIS A 73 6.74 -13.79 0.08
N VAL A 74 8.00 -13.39 0.06
CA VAL A 74 8.48 -12.13 -0.49
C VAL A 74 9.24 -12.40 -1.79
N GLY A 75 8.76 -11.83 -2.89
CA GLY A 75 9.35 -11.96 -4.22
C GLY A 75 10.69 -11.25 -4.37
N HIS A 76 11.29 -11.41 -5.55
CA HIS A 76 12.58 -10.78 -5.89
C HIS A 76 12.45 -9.26 -6.06
N HIS A 77 13.54 -8.51 -5.84
CA HIS A 77 13.61 -7.06 -6.07
C HIS A 77 12.51 -6.27 -5.32
N THR A 78 12.11 -6.73 -4.16
CA THR A 78 11.09 -6.12 -3.32
C THR A 78 11.76 -5.23 -2.26
N ILE A 79 11.11 -4.11 -1.91
CA ILE A 79 11.60 -3.21 -0.87
C ILE A 79 10.52 -3.10 0.20
N LEU A 80 10.84 -3.45 1.45
CA LEU A 80 9.88 -3.49 2.55
C LEU A 80 10.35 -2.62 3.72
N GLY A 81 9.46 -1.75 4.18
CA GLY A 81 9.67 -0.89 5.33
C GLY A 81 10.57 0.32 5.08
N GLU A 82 10.79 0.69 3.81
CA GLU A 82 11.61 1.85 3.48
C GLU A 82 10.99 3.13 4.06
N PRO A 83 11.76 3.97 4.77
CA PRO A 83 11.29 5.30 5.17
C PRO A 83 11.03 6.17 3.94
N GLU A 84 9.86 6.79 3.86
CA GLU A 84 9.46 7.60 2.72
C GLU A 84 9.93 9.05 2.86
N TYR A 85 10.68 9.53 1.87
CA TYR A 85 11.03 10.95 1.76
C TYR A 85 9.88 11.75 1.14
N GLY A 86 9.76 13.03 1.57
CA GLY A 86 8.83 13.97 0.96
C GLY A 86 9.32 14.51 -0.39
N TYR A 87 8.56 15.43 -0.96
CA TYR A 87 8.91 16.06 -2.24
C TYR A 87 10.01 17.12 -2.11
N ALA A 88 10.11 17.77 -0.95
CA ALA A 88 11.19 18.72 -0.69
C ALA A 88 12.45 18.00 -0.19
N VAL A 89 13.61 18.60 -0.45
CA VAL A 89 14.88 18.06 0.03
C VAL A 89 14.86 18.02 1.57
N ARG A 90 15.14 16.84 2.16
CA ARG A 90 15.10 16.56 3.60
C ARG A 90 13.70 16.55 4.24
N GLU A 91 12.66 16.59 3.45
CA GLU A 91 11.31 16.34 3.92
C GLU A 91 11.11 14.82 4.07
N SER A 92 10.35 14.40 5.10
CA SER A 92 9.85 13.04 5.27
C SER A 92 8.38 13.09 5.64
N TYR A 93 7.63 12.08 5.24
CA TYR A 93 6.22 12.00 5.61
C TYR A 93 6.04 11.58 7.08
N PRO A 94 4.95 12.02 7.75
CA PRO A 94 4.57 11.49 9.05
C PRO A 94 4.45 9.95 8.99
N GLY A 95 5.02 9.26 9.98
CA GLY A 95 5.07 7.80 9.99
C GLY A 95 6.26 7.19 9.26
N SER A 96 7.08 8.00 8.57
CA SER A 96 8.39 7.59 8.06
C SER A 96 9.24 7.03 9.21
N GLY A 97 9.66 5.77 9.10
CA GLY A 97 10.33 5.05 10.19
C GLY A 97 9.38 4.43 11.24
N ALA A 98 8.06 4.46 11.06
CA ALA A 98 7.11 3.67 11.85
C ALA A 98 7.23 2.17 11.57
N ASP A 99 6.66 1.33 12.46
CA ASP A 99 6.68 -0.11 12.27
C ASP A 99 5.89 -0.54 11.03
N THR A 100 6.48 -1.43 10.24
CA THR A 100 5.84 -2.07 9.10
C THR A 100 5.48 -3.50 9.48
N ILE A 101 4.20 -3.84 9.38
CA ILE A 101 3.69 -5.14 9.83
C ILE A 101 3.09 -5.88 8.64
N ILE A 102 3.61 -7.05 8.36
CA ILE A 102 3.14 -7.96 7.33
C ILE A 102 2.65 -9.22 8.02
N GLY A 103 1.39 -9.57 7.82
CA GLY A 103 0.71 -10.68 8.47
C GLY A 103 1.22 -12.06 8.03
N GLU A 104 0.59 -13.10 8.57
CA GLU A 104 0.85 -14.49 8.25
C GLU A 104 0.33 -14.83 6.85
N GLY A 105 1.01 -15.73 6.14
CA GLY A 105 0.58 -16.22 4.82
C GLY A 105 0.58 -15.16 3.70
N VAL A 106 1.07 -13.97 3.95
CA VAL A 106 1.09 -12.87 2.96
C VAL A 106 2.01 -13.20 1.80
N ILE A 107 1.53 -12.93 0.59
CA ILE A 107 2.32 -13.08 -0.65
C ILE A 107 2.63 -11.69 -1.22
N ILE A 108 3.89 -11.31 -1.27
CA ILE A 108 4.35 -10.09 -1.93
C ILE A 108 5.11 -10.48 -3.19
N ARG A 109 4.62 -10.04 -4.34
CA ARG A 109 5.21 -10.37 -5.65
C ARG A 109 6.41 -9.48 -5.96
N ALA A 110 7.20 -9.90 -6.93
CA ALA A 110 8.44 -9.24 -7.31
C ALA A 110 8.25 -7.76 -7.68
N GLY A 111 9.22 -6.93 -7.28
CA GLY A 111 9.26 -5.51 -7.59
C GLY A 111 8.28 -4.64 -6.79
N ALA A 112 7.54 -5.20 -5.84
CA ALA A 112 6.67 -4.40 -4.98
C ALA A 112 7.49 -3.52 -4.03
N ILE A 113 6.98 -2.34 -3.71
CA ILE A 113 7.56 -1.40 -2.73
C ILE A 113 6.53 -1.14 -1.65
N VAL A 114 6.90 -1.39 -0.41
CA VAL A 114 6.06 -1.16 0.77
C VAL A 114 6.81 -0.22 1.71
N TYR A 115 6.31 0.99 1.85
CA TYR A 115 6.93 1.99 2.72
C TYR A 115 6.63 1.75 4.20
N ALA A 116 7.43 2.38 5.04
CA ALA A 116 7.32 2.32 6.50
C ALA A 116 5.93 2.73 7.00
N GLY A 117 5.51 2.16 8.13
CA GLY A 117 4.20 2.42 8.72
C GLY A 117 3.02 1.71 8.03
N THR A 118 3.28 0.86 7.05
CA THR A 118 2.25 0.07 6.35
C THR A 118 1.91 -1.18 7.14
N THR A 119 0.62 -1.51 7.19
CA THR A 119 0.13 -2.77 7.78
C THR A 119 -0.58 -3.59 6.71
N ILE A 120 -0.24 -4.87 6.58
CA ILE A 120 -0.85 -5.83 5.65
C ILE A 120 -1.36 -7.01 6.48
N GLY A 121 -2.67 -7.25 6.44
CA GLY A 121 -3.33 -8.35 7.14
C GLY A 121 -3.03 -9.72 6.52
N ASP A 122 -3.31 -10.77 7.28
CA ASP A 122 -3.03 -12.16 6.94
C ASP A 122 -3.62 -12.57 5.58
N ASP A 123 -3.03 -13.56 4.93
CA ASP A 123 -3.49 -14.16 3.67
C ASP A 123 -3.70 -13.15 2.51
N THR A 124 -3.10 -11.98 2.61
CA THR A 124 -3.20 -10.92 1.60
C THR A 124 -2.15 -11.11 0.50
N THR A 125 -2.52 -10.81 -0.74
CA THR A 125 -1.60 -10.82 -1.88
C THR A 125 -1.35 -9.40 -2.38
N ILE A 126 -0.07 -9.03 -2.49
CA ILE A 126 0.41 -7.78 -3.12
C ILE A 126 1.07 -8.15 -4.45
N GLY A 127 0.54 -7.62 -5.54
CA GLY A 127 0.97 -7.92 -6.92
C GLY A 127 2.32 -7.31 -7.30
N HIS A 128 2.81 -7.72 -8.46
CA HIS A 128 4.08 -7.21 -9.00
C HIS A 128 4.08 -5.69 -9.17
N HIS A 129 5.19 -5.05 -8.83
CA HIS A 129 5.41 -3.60 -9.01
C HIS A 129 4.33 -2.71 -8.37
N THR A 130 3.65 -3.20 -7.35
CA THR A 130 2.68 -2.43 -6.58
C THR A 130 3.40 -1.59 -5.54
N LEU A 131 3.03 -0.32 -5.48
CA LEU A 131 3.54 0.65 -4.52
C LEU A 131 2.50 0.89 -3.43
N LEU A 132 2.85 0.59 -2.18
CA LEU A 132 2.10 0.98 -0.99
C LEU A 132 2.89 2.05 -0.26
N ARG A 133 2.33 3.28 -0.19
CA ARG A 133 2.99 4.41 0.46
C ARG A 133 2.79 4.37 1.98
N THR A 134 3.50 5.26 2.67
CA THR A 134 3.53 5.35 4.13
C THR A 134 2.12 5.35 4.75
N GLY A 135 1.93 4.54 5.79
CA GLY A 135 0.71 4.49 6.58
C GLY A 135 -0.49 3.82 5.90
N VAL A 136 -0.26 3.11 4.79
CA VAL A 136 -1.31 2.30 4.15
C VAL A 136 -1.67 1.12 5.05
N CYS A 137 -2.98 0.88 5.21
CA CYS A 137 -3.49 -0.29 5.92
C CYS A 137 -4.29 -1.17 4.94
N VAL A 138 -3.96 -2.46 4.88
CA VAL A 138 -4.67 -3.46 4.06
C VAL A 138 -5.19 -4.58 4.96
N GLY A 139 -6.49 -4.81 4.92
CA GLY A 139 -7.14 -5.88 5.68
C GLY A 139 -6.85 -7.27 5.11
N ALA A 140 -7.09 -8.29 5.94
CA ALA A 140 -6.79 -9.69 5.64
C ALA A 140 -7.54 -10.23 4.40
N GLY A 141 -6.97 -11.22 3.73
CA GLY A 141 -7.56 -11.91 2.59
C GLY A 141 -7.77 -11.04 1.34
N SER A 142 -7.14 -9.86 1.30
CA SER A 142 -7.27 -8.94 0.17
C SER A 142 -6.31 -9.28 -0.97
N GLN A 143 -6.70 -8.94 -2.20
CA GLN A 143 -5.92 -9.16 -3.40
C GLN A 143 -5.67 -7.82 -4.11
N LEU A 144 -4.50 -7.26 -3.91
CA LEU A 144 -4.02 -6.09 -4.62
C LEU A 144 -3.18 -6.55 -5.81
N ALA A 145 -3.68 -6.36 -7.01
CA ALA A 145 -3.04 -6.86 -8.23
C ALA A 145 -1.77 -6.06 -8.60
N ALA A 146 -1.23 -6.31 -9.78
CA ALA A 146 0.02 -5.69 -10.24
C ALA A 146 -0.13 -4.20 -10.61
N ASN A 147 0.96 -3.45 -10.48
CA ASN A 147 1.08 -2.05 -10.92
C ASN A 147 0.05 -1.11 -10.27
N LEU A 148 -0.29 -1.34 -9.01
CA LEU A 148 -1.10 -0.40 -8.25
C LEU A 148 -0.22 0.71 -7.67
N THR A 149 -0.79 1.90 -7.56
CA THR A 149 -0.27 2.94 -6.68
C THR A 149 -1.31 3.21 -5.60
N VAL A 150 -0.96 2.93 -4.36
CA VAL A 150 -1.79 3.21 -3.19
C VAL A 150 -1.08 4.26 -2.37
N GLU A 151 -1.65 5.47 -2.36
CA GLU A 151 -1.03 6.59 -1.68
C GLU A 151 -1.21 6.54 -0.17
N ARG A 152 -0.41 7.38 0.53
CA ARG A 152 -0.31 7.43 1.98
C ARG A 152 -1.67 7.48 2.68
N GLY A 153 -1.76 6.86 3.86
CA GLY A 153 -2.94 6.89 4.71
C GLY A 153 -4.16 6.15 4.17
N THR A 154 -4.10 5.59 2.97
CA THR A 154 -5.20 4.81 2.37
C THR A 154 -5.51 3.59 3.24
N ARG A 155 -6.79 3.34 3.46
CA ARG A 155 -7.30 2.21 4.24
C ARG A 155 -8.09 1.29 3.35
N ILE A 156 -7.67 0.06 3.24
CA ILE A 156 -8.31 -1.00 2.45
C ILE A 156 -8.77 -2.08 3.41
N GLY A 157 -10.06 -2.39 3.40
CA GLY A 157 -10.67 -3.41 4.24
C GLY A 157 -10.25 -4.83 3.89
N SER A 158 -10.91 -5.80 4.52
CA SER A 158 -10.67 -7.22 4.33
C SER A 158 -11.41 -7.77 3.10
N GLY A 159 -10.82 -8.78 2.44
CA GLY A 159 -11.42 -9.42 1.27
C GLY A 159 -11.60 -8.52 0.06
N VAL A 160 -10.91 -7.38 0.00
CA VAL A 160 -10.97 -6.44 -1.13
C VAL A 160 -10.20 -7.01 -2.31
N ARG A 161 -10.77 -6.83 -3.51
CA ARG A 161 -10.06 -7.09 -4.75
C ARG A 161 -9.86 -5.79 -5.52
N CYS A 162 -8.60 -5.39 -5.68
CA CYS A 162 -8.19 -4.26 -6.49
C CYS A 162 -7.40 -4.76 -7.71
N SER A 163 -7.94 -4.54 -8.90
CA SER A 163 -7.40 -5.07 -10.16
C SER A 163 -6.24 -4.21 -10.69
N PRO A 164 -5.44 -4.70 -11.66
CA PRO A 164 -4.19 -4.06 -12.07
C PRO A 164 -4.32 -2.61 -12.53
N GLY A 165 -3.26 -1.82 -12.27
CA GLY A 165 -3.11 -0.47 -12.80
C GLY A 165 -4.02 0.58 -12.14
N SER A 166 -4.67 0.27 -11.03
CA SER A 166 -5.49 1.23 -10.30
C SER A 166 -4.62 2.20 -9.48
N HIS A 167 -5.12 3.42 -9.30
CA HIS A 167 -4.49 4.44 -8.48
C HIS A 167 -5.47 4.93 -7.42
N LEU A 168 -5.12 4.71 -6.16
CA LEU A 168 -5.86 5.18 -5.00
C LEU A 168 -5.10 6.35 -4.38
N THR A 169 -5.70 7.53 -4.42
CA THR A 169 -5.13 8.76 -3.86
C THR A 169 -5.11 8.72 -2.33
N ALA A 170 -4.29 9.57 -1.73
CA ALA A 170 -4.09 9.61 -0.29
C ALA A 170 -5.41 9.65 0.49
N ASP A 171 -5.41 8.94 1.62
CA ASP A 171 -6.50 8.84 2.57
C ASP A 171 -7.80 8.22 2.02
N THR A 172 -7.77 7.61 0.82
CA THR A 172 -8.91 6.85 0.27
C THR A 172 -9.32 5.73 1.23
N VAL A 173 -10.62 5.54 1.40
CA VAL A 173 -11.16 4.43 2.21
C VAL A 173 -11.86 3.43 1.28
N VAL A 174 -11.48 2.16 1.40
CA VAL A 174 -12.10 1.04 0.68
C VAL A 174 -12.63 0.03 1.70
N GLY A 175 -13.94 -0.13 1.78
CA GLY A 175 -14.62 -1.03 2.70
C GLY A 175 -14.44 -2.51 2.32
N ASP A 176 -14.77 -3.37 3.26
CA ASP A 176 -14.63 -4.83 3.13
C ASP A 176 -15.34 -5.37 1.89
N HIS A 177 -14.73 -6.38 1.26
CA HIS A 177 -15.28 -7.07 0.09
C HIS A 177 -15.60 -6.17 -1.11
N ALA A 178 -15.09 -4.95 -1.16
CA ALA A 178 -15.22 -4.10 -2.33
C ALA A 178 -14.40 -4.65 -3.52
N PHE A 179 -14.89 -4.40 -4.73
CA PHE A 179 -14.20 -4.74 -5.97
C PHE A 179 -13.88 -3.49 -6.77
N LEU A 180 -12.60 -3.25 -7.03
CA LEU A 180 -12.13 -2.19 -7.91
C LEU A 180 -11.53 -2.80 -9.17
N GLY A 181 -12.14 -2.51 -10.31
CA GLY A 181 -11.71 -2.98 -11.64
C GLY A 181 -10.37 -2.42 -12.06
N ALA A 182 -9.79 -2.95 -13.13
CA ALA A 182 -8.50 -2.53 -13.63
C ALA A 182 -8.50 -1.05 -14.03
N GLY A 183 -7.43 -0.32 -13.67
CA GLY A 183 -7.27 1.08 -14.03
C GLY A 183 -8.28 2.03 -13.38
N VAL A 184 -8.95 1.66 -12.30
CA VAL A 184 -9.77 2.60 -11.50
C VAL A 184 -8.87 3.70 -10.96
N ARG A 185 -9.31 4.94 -11.08
CA ARG A 185 -8.59 6.12 -10.60
C ARG A 185 -9.44 6.93 -9.66
N THR A 186 -8.84 7.40 -8.58
CA THR A 186 -9.46 8.31 -7.62
C THR A 186 -8.85 9.71 -7.73
N ILE A 187 -9.59 10.70 -7.31
CA ILE A 187 -9.14 12.09 -7.18
C ILE A 187 -9.49 12.53 -5.76
N ASN A 188 -8.57 13.14 -5.04
CA ASN A 188 -8.78 13.63 -3.68
C ASN A 188 -8.65 15.15 -3.54
N ASP A 189 -8.21 15.84 -4.60
CA ASP A 189 -8.15 17.30 -4.67
C ASP A 189 -9.16 17.81 -5.69
N LYS A 190 -10.16 18.52 -5.22
CA LYS A 190 -11.24 19.09 -6.05
C LYS A 190 -10.82 20.35 -6.78
N GLN A 191 -9.85 21.07 -6.25
CA GLN A 191 -9.43 22.38 -6.77
C GLN A 191 -8.17 22.31 -7.61
N LEU A 192 -7.46 21.16 -7.59
CA LEU A 192 -6.19 20.94 -8.27
C LEU A 192 -5.13 21.99 -7.88
N ILE A 193 -5.13 22.37 -6.61
CA ILE A 193 -4.19 23.37 -6.07
C ILE A 193 -2.81 22.71 -5.98
N TRP A 194 -1.83 23.32 -6.61
CA TRP A 194 -0.46 22.86 -6.62
C TRP A 194 0.47 23.88 -5.94
N ARG A 195 1.02 23.49 -4.78
CA ARG A 195 2.10 24.23 -4.09
C ARG A 195 1.84 25.73 -3.88
N ASP A 196 0.61 26.10 -3.56
CA ASP A 196 0.33 27.45 -3.07
C ASP A 196 0.61 27.46 -1.55
N PRO A 197 1.68 28.11 -1.07
CA PRO A 197 2.02 28.14 0.35
C PRO A 197 0.99 28.87 1.22
N ASP A 198 0.14 29.69 0.60
CA ASP A 198 -0.86 30.51 1.29
C ASP A 198 -2.24 29.84 1.32
N GLN A 199 -2.39 28.67 0.70
CA GLN A 199 -3.65 27.93 0.65
C GLN A 199 -3.49 26.55 1.30
N GLU A 200 -4.37 26.26 2.26
CA GLU A 200 -4.59 24.89 2.71
C GLU A 200 -5.24 24.09 1.58
N MET A 201 -4.70 22.91 1.29
CA MET A 201 -5.30 21.95 0.35
C MET A 201 -6.16 20.94 1.12
N PRO A 202 -7.44 21.21 1.36
CA PRO A 202 -8.30 20.24 2.01
C PRO A 202 -8.52 19.06 1.06
N LEU A 203 -7.79 17.96 1.30
CA LEU A 203 -8.01 16.72 0.56
C LEU A 203 -9.35 16.13 0.98
N SER A 204 -10.13 15.73 -0.01
CA SER A 204 -11.40 15.05 0.18
C SER A 204 -11.38 13.75 -0.62
N PRO A 205 -10.79 12.66 -0.05
CA PRO A 205 -10.65 11.40 -0.74
C PRO A 205 -12.01 10.74 -0.96
N PRO A 206 -12.14 9.92 -2.02
CA PRO A 206 -13.32 9.10 -2.21
C PRO A 206 -13.44 8.00 -1.14
N ILE A 207 -14.68 7.59 -0.89
CA ILE A 207 -15.01 6.49 0.01
C ILE A 207 -15.75 5.41 -0.78
N PHE A 208 -15.24 4.20 -0.71
CA PHE A 208 -15.87 2.99 -1.25
C PHE A 208 -16.41 2.16 -0.08
N GLN A 209 -17.71 2.08 0.07
CA GLN A 209 -18.33 1.30 1.14
C GLN A 209 -18.27 -0.20 0.85
N ALA A 210 -18.55 -1.02 1.87
CA ALA A 210 -18.45 -2.46 1.80
C ALA A 210 -19.25 -3.06 0.63
N GLY A 211 -18.64 -4.01 -0.08
CA GLY A 211 -19.26 -4.76 -1.16
C GLY A 211 -19.58 -3.96 -2.42
N CYS A 212 -19.21 -2.68 -2.51
CA CYS A 212 -19.39 -1.92 -3.75
C CYS A 212 -18.51 -2.48 -4.88
N LYS A 213 -18.92 -2.28 -6.11
CA LYS A 213 -18.22 -2.76 -7.30
C LYS A 213 -17.98 -1.62 -8.26
N VAL A 214 -16.75 -1.37 -8.61
CA VAL A 214 -16.35 -0.31 -9.53
C VAL A 214 -15.73 -0.92 -10.77
N GLY A 215 -16.31 -0.66 -11.92
CA GLY A 215 -15.90 -1.20 -13.20
C GLY A 215 -14.55 -0.65 -13.68
N THR A 216 -13.93 -1.41 -14.58
CA THR A 216 -12.64 -1.08 -15.20
C THR A 216 -12.61 0.34 -15.77
N GLY A 217 -11.52 1.07 -15.50
CA GLY A 217 -11.30 2.41 -16.06
C GLY A 217 -12.21 3.50 -15.52
N ALA A 218 -13.01 3.23 -14.49
CA ALA A 218 -13.83 4.27 -13.87
C ALA A 218 -12.97 5.30 -13.13
N ILE A 219 -13.42 6.54 -13.12
CA ILE A 219 -12.81 7.67 -12.40
C ILE A 219 -13.82 8.10 -11.32
N VAL A 220 -13.36 8.18 -10.08
CA VAL A 220 -14.19 8.64 -8.95
C VAL A 220 -13.61 9.95 -8.42
N LEU A 221 -14.43 11.01 -8.46
CA LEU A 221 -14.00 12.35 -8.12
C LEU A 221 -13.89 12.56 -6.60
N SER A 222 -13.22 13.64 -6.24
CA SER A 222 -12.97 14.05 -4.86
C SER A 222 -14.28 14.17 -4.06
N GLY A 223 -14.27 13.62 -2.85
CA GLY A 223 -15.37 13.65 -1.89
C GLY A 223 -16.56 12.75 -2.23
N VAL A 224 -16.46 11.94 -3.28
CA VAL A 224 -17.56 11.03 -3.68
C VAL A 224 -17.57 9.79 -2.80
N THR A 225 -18.76 9.39 -2.34
CA THR A 225 -19.00 8.12 -1.68
C THR A 225 -19.73 7.15 -2.64
N VAL A 226 -19.11 5.99 -2.87
CA VAL A 226 -19.77 4.85 -3.53
C VAL A 226 -20.28 3.94 -2.42
N ASN A 227 -21.58 3.99 -2.15
CA ASN A 227 -22.19 3.31 -1.02
C ASN A 227 -22.28 1.79 -1.19
N SER A 228 -22.71 1.10 -0.12
CA SER A 228 -22.66 -0.36 0.00
C SER A 228 -23.43 -1.06 -1.11
N GLY A 229 -22.80 -2.08 -1.71
CA GLY A 229 -23.40 -2.87 -2.78
C GLY A 229 -23.65 -2.10 -4.09
N ALA A 230 -23.30 -0.83 -4.19
CA ALA A 230 -23.44 -0.06 -5.42
C ALA A 230 -22.54 -0.61 -6.54
N LEU A 231 -22.97 -0.42 -7.78
CA LEU A 231 -22.24 -0.83 -8.98
C LEU A 231 -21.98 0.37 -9.89
N VAL A 232 -20.73 0.65 -10.13
CA VAL A 232 -20.27 1.65 -11.10
C VAL A 232 -19.83 0.92 -12.37
N GLY A 233 -20.41 1.28 -13.50
CA GLY A 233 -20.08 0.70 -14.80
C GLY A 233 -18.65 1.06 -15.26
N ALA A 234 -18.09 0.23 -16.13
CA ALA A 234 -16.75 0.48 -16.68
C ALA A 234 -16.68 1.81 -17.45
N GLY A 235 -15.53 2.50 -17.37
CA GLY A 235 -15.28 3.77 -18.05
C GLY A 235 -16.12 4.95 -17.55
N SER A 236 -16.82 4.83 -16.43
CA SER A 236 -17.66 5.89 -15.89
C SER A 236 -16.86 6.97 -15.20
N VAL A 237 -17.37 8.21 -15.20
CA VAL A 237 -16.87 9.33 -14.39
C VAL A 237 -17.89 9.65 -13.31
N VAL A 238 -17.60 9.24 -12.07
CA VAL A 238 -18.52 9.40 -10.93
C VAL A 238 -18.26 10.74 -10.27
N THR A 239 -19.24 11.64 -10.41
CA THR A 239 -19.15 13.04 -9.97
C THR A 239 -19.97 13.36 -8.72
N ARG A 240 -20.80 12.40 -8.26
CA ARG A 240 -21.69 12.52 -7.10
C ARG A 240 -21.78 11.18 -6.38
N ASP A 241 -22.22 11.22 -5.13
CA ASP A 241 -22.43 10.00 -4.35
C ASP A 241 -23.36 9.02 -5.05
N VAL A 242 -23.03 7.74 -4.92
CA VAL A 242 -23.82 6.63 -5.45
C VAL A 242 -24.54 5.96 -4.29
N ALA A 243 -25.86 5.94 -4.31
CA ALA A 243 -26.65 5.35 -3.24
C ALA A 243 -26.48 3.82 -3.16
N ASP A 244 -26.83 3.25 -1.99
CA ASP A 244 -26.76 1.81 -1.76
C ASP A 244 -27.46 1.01 -2.87
N ASN A 245 -26.82 -0.08 -3.30
CA ASN A 245 -27.35 -1.03 -4.29
C ASN A 245 -27.82 -0.35 -5.59
N THR A 246 -27.25 0.77 -5.95
CA THR A 246 -27.61 1.52 -7.17
C THR A 246 -26.61 1.22 -8.28
N ILE A 247 -27.09 1.07 -9.51
CA ILE A 247 -26.28 0.94 -10.71
C ILE A 247 -26.13 2.30 -11.36
N VAL A 248 -24.89 2.76 -11.53
CA VAL A 248 -24.56 3.99 -12.25
C VAL A 248 -23.53 3.72 -13.35
N TYR A 249 -23.68 4.41 -14.50
CA TYR A 249 -22.64 4.43 -15.53
C TYR A 249 -22.74 5.67 -16.41
N GLY A 250 -21.71 5.90 -17.24
CA GLY A 250 -21.60 7.00 -18.20
C GLY A 250 -20.66 8.13 -17.76
N VAL A 251 -20.59 9.19 -18.57
CA VAL A 251 -19.76 10.39 -18.38
C VAL A 251 -20.60 11.64 -18.60
N PRO A 252 -21.05 12.32 -17.51
CA PRO A 252 -20.96 11.90 -16.11
C PRO A 252 -21.84 10.67 -15.81
N ALA A 253 -21.50 9.91 -14.76
CA ALA A 253 -22.28 8.74 -14.36
C ALA A 253 -23.68 9.14 -13.90
N ALA A 254 -24.70 8.45 -14.42
CA ALA A 254 -26.10 8.62 -14.07
C ALA A 254 -26.68 7.29 -13.55
N VAL A 255 -27.81 7.37 -12.84
CA VAL A 255 -28.52 6.20 -12.32
C VAL A 255 -29.22 5.46 -13.46
N HIS A 256 -29.05 4.15 -13.55
CA HIS A 256 -29.66 3.28 -14.55
C HIS A 256 -30.45 2.12 -13.95
N GLY A 257 -30.42 1.93 -12.64
CA GLY A 257 -31.17 0.87 -11.99
C GLY A 257 -30.66 0.53 -10.60
N ARG A 258 -31.10 -0.62 -10.14
CA ARG A 258 -30.66 -1.17 -8.85
C ARG A 258 -30.05 -2.55 -9.03
N VAL A 259 -29.09 -2.88 -8.17
CA VAL A 259 -28.52 -4.21 -8.09
C VAL A 259 -29.59 -5.16 -7.56
N THR A 260 -30.01 -6.12 -8.36
CA THR A 260 -30.87 -7.24 -7.93
C THR A 260 -29.96 -8.39 -7.48
N ARG A 261 -30.28 -8.95 -6.32
CA ARG A 261 -29.60 -10.15 -5.80
C ARG A 261 -30.00 -11.37 -6.58
#